data_1c46c1ca3cde94750a6709b2ab9fcb6e
#
_entry.id   1c46c1ca3cde94750a6709b2ab9fcb6e
#
_cell.length_a   1.000
_cell.length_b   1.000
_cell.length_c   1.000
_cell.angle_alpha   90.00
_cell.angle_beta   90.00
_cell.angle_gamma   90.00
#
_symmetry.space_group_name_H-M   'P 1'
#
loop_
_entity.id
_entity.type
_entity.pdbx_description
1 polymer ?
#
loop_
_entity_poly.entity_id
_entity_poly.type
_entity_poly.pdbx_seq_one_letter_code
_entity_poly.pdbx_strand_id
1 'polypeptide(L)'
;MSQTRLLLFCFVTMVPILDLVAGPDLKTQFRWKWNENQVLELNEYHDVFFRVGTKTVEREDKNRVVMKTKQCSTDSCLVNAWFDTYMRYGKTSGPFWKDKEFLSDFTLFRNGRYEVPNEFSMPNLRSFPSFPETPVSVNDVWKLPAEESFDFSSERIRVKVTPEYTYQGIYPWREGNYSGNCEKITYTYPIFYSKSDSEKMAPNVPYKIFGFATGTVFFNAERGVPEYKEVKLSYTFIYPNGTVQEANFHIKGVYFLRNQVNAKDKETIREDILNDLIVGYTRDGLPNGKRIQNQHRPNSGNPQAVNVGNQNPNTNPTGTFITNENPDPNAMPMGDTEEKDRIADQLPVKVRSTEDGIVFSLDSILFDFNDSKLKPDAESAVAKIAEILKRYPDREIRVSGHTDNIGKKEYNQKLSEDRAKSVLQSLVDNHKMDEKHISFRGYADEFPVAPNDNESNRHKNRRVEITLVLD
;
A
#
# COMPACT_ATOMS: atom_id res chain seq x y z
N MET A 1 48.60 18.18 -21.14
CA MET A 1 47.58 18.78 -20.27
C MET A 1 46.71 17.65 -19.71
N SER A 2 47.02 17.26 -18.48
CA SER A 2 46.45 16.12 -17.78
C SER A 2 45.17 16.60 -17.04
N GLN A 3 44.00 15.99 -17.33
CA GLN A 3 42.80 16.16 -16.51
C GLN A 3 42.72 15.03 -15.49
N THR A 4 43.01 15.36 -14.27
CA THR A 4 42.86 14.52 -13.10
C THR A 4 41.39 14.43 -12.72
N ARG A 5 40.75 13.27 -12.89
CA ARG A 5 39.44 12.98 -12.36
C ARG A 5 39.54 12.65 -10.88
N LEU A 6 38.96 13.51 -10.06
CA LEU A 6 38.80 13.32 -8.63
C LEU A 6 37.70 12.28 -8.39
N LEU A 7 38.09 11.08 -7.98
CA LEU A 7 37.16 10.03 -7.49
C LEU A 7 36.85 10.34 -6.03
N LEU A 8 35.59 10.74 -5.81
CA LEU A 8 35.02 10.91 -4.47
C LEU A 8 34.68 9.52 -3.90
N PHE A 9 35.56 8.98 -3.05
CA PHE A 9 35.27 7.78 -2.26
C PHE A 9 34.36 8.18 -1.12
N CYS A 10 33.07 7.80 -1.22
CA CYS A 10 32.17 7.75 -0.06
C CYS A 10 32.66 6.62 0.86
N PHE A 11 33.34 6.98 1.93
CA PHE A 11 33.55 6.07 3.07
C PHE A 11 32.19 5.80 3.73
N VAL A 12 31.59 4.66 3.39
CA VAL A 12 30.58 4.05 4.24
C VAL A 12 31.32 3.55 5.47
N THR A 13 31.21 4.27 6.57
CA THR A 13 31.67 3.80 7.87
C THR A 13 30.81 2.60 8.24
N MET A 14 31.36 1.39 8.05
CA MET A 14 30.85 0.18 8.69
C MET A 14 30.90 0.42 10.21
N VAL A 15 29.77 0.74 10.80
CA VAL A 15 29.58 0.59 12.24
C VAL A 15 29.71 -0.91 12.53
N PRO A 16 30.62 -1.36 13.39
CA PRO A 16 30.69 -2.77 13.74
C PRO A 16 29.35 -3.15 14.36
N ILE A 17 28.68 -4.11 13.74
CA ILE A 17 27.51 -4.77 14.32
C ILE A 17 28.07 -5.50 15.56
N LEU A 18 27.86 -4.93 16.73
CA LEU A 18 27.99 -5.67 17.98
C LEU A 18 26.91 -6.76 17.89
N ASP A 19 27.34 -7.99 17.59
CA ASP A 19 26.53 -9.18 17.82
C ASP A 19 26.16 -9.19 19.31
N LEU A 20 24.95 -8.71 19.61
CA LEU A 20 24.33 -8.95 20.90
C LEU A 20 23.96 -10.44 20.92
N VAL A 21 24.95 -11.26 21.25
CA VAL A 21 24.75 -12.68 21.53
C VAL A 21 23.84 -12.72 22.76
N ALA A 22 22.56 -12.97 22.53
CA ALA A 22 21.67 -13.38 23.61
C ALA A 22 22.32 -14.59 24.29
N GLY A 23 22.47 -14.54 25.60
CA GLY A 23 23.04 -15.65 26.36
C GLY A 23 22.31 -16.96 26.05
N PRO A 24 22.96 -18.11 26.17
CA PRO A 24 22.51 -19.41 25.67
C PRO A 24 21.17 -19.92 26.25
N ASP A 25 20.56 -19.23 27.19
CA ASP A 25 19.34 -19.66 27.90
C ASP A 25 18.06 -18.85 27.59
N LEU A 26 18.13 -17.83 26.75
CA LEU A 26 16.94 -17.02 26.46
C LEU A 26 16.10 -17.71 25.34
N LYS A 27 14.97 -18.31 25.77
CA LYS A 27 14.01 -18.92 24.84
C LYS A 27 12.95 -17.93 24.42
N THR A 28 12.65 -17.89 23.13
CA THR A 28 11.61 -17.03 22.56
C THR A 28 10.36 -17.83 22.24
N GLN A 29 9.21 -17.39 22.74
CA GLN A 29 7.92 -17.93 22.37
C GLN A 29 7.33 -17.10 21.22
N PHE A 30 7.28 -17.67 20.05
CA PHE A 30 6.66 -17.04 18.90
C PHE A 30 5.15 -17.26 18.90
N ARG A 31 4.37 -16.18 18.81
CA ARG A 31 2.91 -16.20 18.68
C ARG A 31 2.43 -14.96 17.96
N TRP A 32 1.44 -15.13 17.10
CA TRP A 32 0.66 -14.02 16.58
C TRP A 32 -0.18 -13.41 17.71
N LYS A 33 -0.11 -12.07 17.87
CA LYS A 33 -0.76 -11.35 18.97
C LYS A 33 -1.68 -10.27 18.42
N TRP A 34 -2.70 -10.68 17.68
CA TRP A 34 -3.68 -9.75 17.17
C TRP A 34 -4.82 -9.54 18.15
N ASN A 35 -5.35 -8.31 18.15
CA ASN A 35 -6.55 -7.92 18.85
C ASN A 35 -7.65 -7.60 17.83
N GLU A 36 -8.89 -7.51 18.30
CA GLU A 36 -10.01 -7.05 17.48
C GLU A 36 -9.76 -5.62 16.96
N ASN A 37 -10.31 -5.32 15.79
CA ASN A 37 -10.19 -4.02 15.12
C ASN A 37 -8.75 -3.58 14.79
N GLN A 38 -7.83 -4.54 14.67
CA GLN A 38 -6.51 -4.28 14.11
C GLN A 38 -6.46 -4.56 12.62
N VAL A 39 -5.59 -3.83 11.95
CA VAL A 39 -5.27 -3.98 10.53
C VAL A 39 -3.78 -4.29 10.42
N LEU A 40 -3.45 -5.42 9.80
CA LEU A 40 -2.10 -5.70 9.34
C LEU A 40 -2.04 -5.52 7.82
N GLU A 41 -1.33 -4.51 7.38
CA GLU A 41 -1.08 -4.26 5.97
C GLU A 41 0.30 -4.80 5.60
N LEU A 42 0.39 -5.49 4.47
CA LEU A 42 1.62 -5.98 3.88
C LEU A 42 1.76 -5.40 2.48
N ASN A 43 2.84 -4.67 2.24
CA ASN A 43 3.23 -4.21 0.92
C ASN A 43 4.41 -5.06 0.41
N GLU A 44 4.19 -5.82 -0.65
CA GLU A 44 5.19 -6.68 -1.28
C GLU A 44 5.62 -6.11 -2.63
N TYR A 45 6.90 -6.22 -2.91
CA TYR A 45 7.51 -5.90 -4.20
C TYR A 45 8.23 -7.13 -4.72
N HIS A 46 7.90 -7.54 -5.95
CA HIS A 46 8.42 -8.75 -6.57
C HIS A 46 9.21 -8.39 -7.82
N ASP A 47 10.48 -8.73 -7.86
CA ASP A 47 11.21 -8.85 -9.11
C ASP A 47 10.86 -10.22 -9.72
N VAL A 48 10.24 -10.22 -10.89
CA VAL A 48 9.70 -11.42 -11.52
C VAL A 48 10.39 -11.68 -12.84
N PHE A 49 10.89 -12.90 -12.99
CA PHE A 49 11.47 -13.40 -14.23
C PHE A 49 10.71 -14.65 -14.69
N PHE A 50 10.15 -14.61 -15.89
CA PHE A 50 9.51 -15.73 -16.53
C PHE A 50 10.31 -16.18 -17.75
N ARG A 51 10.37 -17.52 -17.97
CA ARG A 51 10.91 -18.11 -19.18
C ARG A 51 9.95 -19.19 -19.71
N VAL A 52 9.63 -19.11 -21.01
CA VAL A 52 8.87 -20.14 -21.74
C VAL A 52 9.63 -20.45 -23.02
N GLY A 53 10.28 -21.61 -23.10
CA GLY A 53 11.19 -21.95 -24.17
C GLY A 53 12.36 -20.95 -24.24
N THR A 54 12.49 -20.23 -25.37
CA THR A 54 13.53 -19.20 -25.58
C THR A 54 13.08 -17.78 -25.21
N LYS A 55 11.79 -17.60 -24.92
CA LYS A 55 11.22 -16.28 -24.59
C LYS A 55 11.36 -16.00 -23.11
N THR A 56 11.86 -14.83 -22.78
CA THR A 56 11.97 -14.34 -21.39
C THR A 56 11.17 -13.07 -21.22
N VAL A 57 10.57 -12.88 -20.05
CA VAL A 57 9.85 -11.68 -19.65
C VAL A 57 10.31 -11.30 -18.26
N GLU A 58 10.76 -10.07 -18.09
CA GLU A 58 11.02 -9.46 -16.79
C GLU A 58 9.88 -8.46 -16.49
N ARG A 59 9.38 -8.50 -15.27
CA ARG A 59 8.41 -7.52 -14.79
C ARG A 59 8.58 -7.31 -13.29
N GLU A 60 8.02 -6.24 -12.81
CA GLU A 60 7.89 -5.98 -11.39
C GLU A 60 6.41 -6.06 -11.00
N ASP A 61 6.13 -6.80 -9.92
CA ASP A 61 4.80 -6.88 -9.34
C ASP A 61 4.81 -6.19 -7.97
N LYS A 62 3.70 -5.56 -7.61
CA LYS A 62 3.41 -5.07 -6.28
C LYS A 62 2.15 -5.75 -5.79
N ASN A 63 2.18 -6.30 -4.58
CA ASN A 63 0.98 -6.78 -3.91
C ASN A 63 0.76 -5.96 -2.65
N ARG A 64 -0.48 -5.54 -2.44
CA ARG A 64 -0.94 -4.97 -1.19
C ARG A 64 -1.93 -5.92 -0.56
N VAL A 65 -1.63 -6.38 0.64
CA VAL A 65 -2.50 -7.26 1.42
C VAL A 65 -2.95 -6.52 2.66
N VAL A 66 -4.25 -6.40 2.84
CA VAL A 66 -4.86 -5.77 4.02
C VAL A 66 -5.65 -6.83 4.76
N MET A 67 -5.24 -7.13 5.97
CA MET A 67 -5.86 -8.13 6.83
C MET A 67 -6.49 -7.43 8.03
N LYS A 68 -7.82 -7.52 8.17
CA LYS A 68 -8.59 -6.95 9.28
C LYS A 68 -9.07 -8.05 10.21
N THR A 69 -8.79 -7.92 11.50
CA THR A 69 -9.33 -8.84 12.50
C THR A 69 -10.79 -8.49 12.82
N LYS A 70 -11.68 -9.48 12.80
CA LYS A 70 -13.10 -9.31 13.11
C LYS A 70 -13.43 -9.78 14.53
N GLN A 71 -13.12 -11.02 14.83
CA GLN A 71 -13.38 -11.68 16.09
C GLN A 71 -12.13 -12.43 16.51
N CYS A 72 -11.68 -12.20 17.73
CA CYS A 72 -10.52 -12.87 18.30
C CYS A 72 -10.90 -13.66 19.54
N SER A 73 -10.37 -14.88 19.62
CA SER A 73 -10.35 -15.72 20.81
C SER A 73 -8.95 -15.74 21.42
N THR A 74 -8.75 -16.54 22.48
CA THR A 74 -7.41 -16.81 23.04
C THR A 74 -6.46 -17.44 22.01
N ASP A 75 -6.99 -18.25 21.08
CA ASP A 75 -6.19 -19.13 20.22
C ASP A 75 -6.17 -18.70 18.74
N SER A 76 -7.13 -17.91 18.31
CA SER A 76 -7.27 -17.53 16.90
C SER A 76 -8.03 -16.24 16.70
N CYS A 77 -7.89 -15.66 15.51
CA CYS A 77 -8.72 -14.56 15.02
C CYS A 77 -9.35 -14.90 13.66
N LEU A 78 -10.61 -14.52 13.49
CA LEU A 78 -11.21 -14.46 12.17
C LEU A 78 -10.69 -13.21 11.45
N VAL A 79 -10.15 -13.41 10.27
CA VAL A 79 -9.51 -12.38 9.45
C VAL A 79 -10.28 -12.21 8.16
N ASN A 80 -10.63 -10.97 7.84
CA ASN A 80 -11.11 -10.58 6.53
C ASN A 80 -9.98 -9.88 5.79
N ALA A 81 -9.66 -10.31 4.58
CA ALA A 81 -8.47 -9.86 3.88
C ALA A 81 -8.77 -9.46 2.42
N TRP A 82 -8.10 -8.41 1.97
CA TRP A 82 -8.04 -7.93 0.59
C TRP A 82 -6.64 -8.12 0.05
N PHE A 83 -6.53 -8.64 -1.17
CA PHE A 83 -5.28 -8.85 -1.88
C PHE A 83 -5.36 -8.08 -3.19
N ASP A 84 -4.73 -6.93 -3.26
CA ASP A 84 -4.59 -6.14 -4.46
C ASP A 84 -3.27 -6.48 -5.15
N THR A 85 -3.33 -6.85 -6.43
CA THR A 85 -2.14 -7.11 -7.23
C THR A 85 -1.96 -6.04 -8.28
N TYR A 86 -0.72 -5.61 -8.46
CA TYR A 86 -0.31 -4.61 -9.42
C TYR A 86 0.91 -5.10 -10.20
N MET A 87 1.07 -4.65 -11.43
CA MET A 87 2.21 -5.01 -12.25
C MET A 87 2.74 -3.83 -13.07
N ARG A 88 4.02 -3.92 -13.47
CA ARG A 88 4.62 -3.12 -14.52
C ARG A 88 5.61 -3.96 -15.32
N TYR A 89 5.66 -3.77 -16.65
CA TYR A 89 6.57 -4.50 -17.52
C TYR A 89 7.91 -3.78 -17.64
N GLY A 90 8.99 -4.57 -17.56
CA GLY A 90 10.36 -4.10 -17.62
C GLY A 90 10.84 -3.45 -16.31
N LYS A 91 12.14 -3.16 -16.24
CA LYS A 91 12.78 -2.43 -15.12
C LYS A 91 12.74 -0.92 -15.33
N THR A 92 11.67 -0.42 -15.87
CA THR A 92 11.52 1.01 -16.17
C THR A 92 10.80 1.72 -15.03
N SER A 93 11.27 2.92 -14.70
CA SER A 93 10.52 3.84 -13.87
C SER A 93 9.14 4.08 -14.51
N GLY A 94 8.10 3.87 -13.76
CA GLY A 94 6.73 4.06 -14.21
C GLY A 94 5.74 3.48 -13.22
N PRO A 95 4.49 3.95 -13.27
CA PRO A 95 3.49 3.56 -12.27
C PRO A 95 3.10 2.09 -12.37
N PHE A 96 2.77 1.52 -11.23
CA PHE A 96 2.15 0.21 -11.16
C PHE A 96 0.70 0.26 -11.61
N TRP A 97 0.30 -0.68 -12.44
CA TRP A 97 -1.07 -0.86 -12.89
C TRP A 97 -1.78 -1.92 -12.05
N LYS A 98 -2.99 -1.63 -11.55
CA LYS A 98 -3.81 -2.60 -10.80
C LYS A 98 -4.26 -3.73 -11.73
N ASP A 99 -3.85 -4.95 -11.44
CA ASP A 99 -4.21 -6.16 -12.18
C ASP A 99 -5.49 -6.78 -11.63
N LYS A 100 -5.46 -7.28 -10.39
CA LYS A 100 -6.58 -8.01 -9.78
C LYS A 100 -6.78 -7.63 -8.32
N GLU A 101 -7.97 -7.98 -7.85
CA GLU A 101 -8.35 -7.90 -6.46
C GLU A 101 -8.99 -9.21 -6.03
N PHE A 102 -8.63 -9.68 -4.85
CA PHE A 102 -9.20 -10.89 -4.27
C PHE A 102 -9.64 -10.59 -2.84
N LEU A 103 -10.81 -11.10 -2.48
CA LEU A 103 -11.28 -11.13 -1.10
C LEU A 103 -11.07 -12.51 -0.51
N SER A 104 -10.81 -12.59 0.79
CA SER A 104 -10.72 -13.85 1.51
C SER A 104 -11.08 -13.67 2.96
N ASP A 105 -11.86 -14.60 3.48
CA ASP A 105 -12.08 -14.77 4.93
C ASP A 105 -11.37 -16.05 5.38
N PHE A 106 -10.62 -15.98 6.46
CA PHE A 106 -9.94 -17.14 7.01
C PHE A 106 -9.68 -17.00 8.52
N THR A 107 -9.47 -18.13 9.17
CA THR A 107 -9.05 -18.15 10.58
C THR A 107 -7.53 -18.23 10.66
N LEU A 108 -6.92 -17.30 11.39
CA LEU A 108 -5.49 -17.32 11.72
C LEU A 108 -5.29 -17.66 13.20
N PHE A 109 -4.59 -18.77 13.46
CA PHE A 109 -4.25 -19.23 14.80
C PHE A 109 -2.99 -18.55 15.32
N ARG A 110 -2.85 -18.51 16.65
CA ARG A 110 -1.69 -17.89 17.32
C ARG A 110 -0.35 -18.51 16.95
N ASN A 111 -0.34 -19.77 16.55
CA ASN A 111 0.85 -20.47 16.05
C ASN A 111 1.11 -20.27 14.54
N GLY A 112 0.34 -19.44 13.86
CA GLY A 112 0.51 -19.15 12.43
C GLY A 112 -0.20 -20.15 11.48
N ARG A 113 -0.99 -21.09 12.00
CA ARG A 113 -1.81 -21.96 11.16
C ARG A 113 -2.99 -21.18 10.58
N TYR A 114 -3.29 -21.37 9.30
CA TYR A 114 -4.44 -20.80 8.61
C TYR A 114 -5.49 -21.86 8.31
N GLU A 115 -6.74 -21.53 8.51
CA GLU A 115 -7.88 -22.28 7.96
C GLU A 115 -8.61 -21.40 6.96
N VAL A 116 -8.42 -21.72 5.68
CA VAL A 116 -8.97 -20.95 4.53
C VAL A 116 -10.04 -21.79 3.87
N PRO A 117 -11.31 -21.32 3.82
CA PRO A 117 -12.37 -21.98 3.10
C PRO A 117 -12.02 -22.23 1.60
N ASN A 118 -12.62 -23.29 1.03
CA ASN A 118 -12.22 -23.77 -0.31
C ASN A 118 -12.55 -22.79 -1.45
N GLU A 119 -13.53 -21.94 -1.26
CA GLU A 119 -13.93 -20.93 -2.22
C GLU A 119 -12.88 -19.84 -2.44
N PHE A 120 -12.03 -19.58 -1.44
CA PHE A 120 -11.01 -18.55 -1.54
C PHE A 120 -9.72 -19.06 -2.17
N SER A 121 -9.17 -18.29 -3.12
CA SER A 121 -7.85 -18.54 -3.72
C SER A 121 -6.71 -18.01 -2.88
N MET A 122 -6.93 -16.89 -2.21
CA MET A 122 -5.93 -16.23 -1.37
C MET A 122 -6.09 -16.60 0.12
N PRO A 123 -5.01 -16.53 0.91
CA PRO A 123 -3.62 -16.33 0.50
C PRO A 123 -3.05 -17.54 -0.25
N ASN A 124 -2.10 -17.27 -1.17
CA ASN A 124 -1.42 -18.33 -1.92
C ASN A 124 -0.58 -19.23 -1.02
N LEU A 125 0.21 -18.66 -0.12
CA LEU A 125 0.98 -19.37 0.88
C LEU A 125 0.22 -19.34 2.21
N ARG A 126 -0.20 -20.50 2.68
CA ARG A 126 -1.05 -20.69 3.86
C ARG A 126 -0.27 -21.32 5.00
N SER A 127 -0.61 -20.94 6.22
CA SER A 127 0.08 -21.38 7.44
C SER A 127 1.56 -21.02 7.44
N PHE A 128 1.82 -19.72 7.21
CA PHE A 128 3.17 -19.19 7.08
C PHE A 128 3.29 -17.72 7.56
N PRO A 129 4.31 -17.35 8.39
CA PRO A 129 5.16 -18.27 9.14
C PRO A 129 4.37 -18.99 10.23
N SER A 130 4.73 -20.24 10.50
CA SER A 130 4.15 -21.03 11.60
C SER A 130 5.18 -21.37 12.66
N PHE A 131 4.73 -21.50 13.92
CA PHE A 131 5.57 -21.56 15.09
C PHE A 131 5.27 -22.78 15.95
N PRO A 132 6.30 -23.38 16.62
CA PRO A 132 6.09 -24.48 17.54
C PRO A 132 5.35 -24.03 18.80
N GLU A 133 4.70 -24.99 19.46
CA GLU A 133 3.99 -24.74 20.72
C GLU A 133 4.94 -24.44 21.89
N THR A 134 6.19 -24.89 21.81
CA THR A 134 7.22 -24.67 22.82
C THR A 134 8.14 -23.52 22.45
N PRO A 135 8.68 -22.76 23.42
CA PRO A 135 9.69 -21.74 23.17
C PRO A 135 10.97 -22.33 22.54
N VAL A 136 11.59 -21.58 21.66
CA VAL A 136 12.81 -21.97 20.92
C VAL A 136 14.00 -21.09 21.30
N SER A 137 15.19 -21.68 21.23
CA SER A 137 16.48 -21.02 21.41
C SER A 137 17.12 -20.66 20.07
N VAL A 138 18.11 -19.79 20.09
CA VAL A 138 18.89 -19.45 18.88
C VAL A 138 19.51 -20.73 18.29
N ASN A 139 19.42 -20.89 16.98
CA ASN A 139 19.79 -22.04 16.17
C ASN A 139 18.86 -23.26 16.29
N ASP A 140 17.79 -23.19 17.07
CA ASP A 140 16.77 -24.22 17.01
C ASP A 140 16.11 -24.27 15.63
N VAL A 141 15.84 -25.50 15.19
CA VAL A 141 15.21 -25.81 13.90
C VAL A 141 13.87 -26.48 14.14
N TRP A 142 12.85 -26.07 13.39
CA TRP A 142 11.55 -26.75 13.41
C TRP A 142 10.95 -26.86 12.01
N LYS A 143 10.03 -27.83 11.86
CA LYS A 143 9.28 -28.05 10.62
C LYS A 143 7.80 -28.09 10.94
N LEU A 144 7.03 -27.33 10.20
CA LEU A 144 5.58 -27.31 10.35
C LEU A 144 4.91 -27.33 8.96
N PRO A 145 3.73 -27.96 8.83
CA PRO A 145 3.06 -28.04 7.55
C PRO A 145 2.54 -26.67 7.11
N ALA A 146 2.64 -26.42 5.79
CA ALA A 146 2.09 -25.28 5.10
C ALA A 146 1.47 -25.73 3.77
N GLU A 147 0.81 -24.85 3.06
CA GLU A 147 0.21 -25.15 1.76
C GLU A 147 0.44 -23.99 0.79
N GLU A 148 0.84 -24.31 -0.43
CA GLU A 148 0.80 -23.38 -1.55
C GLU A 148 -0.40 -23.64 -2.45
N SER A 149 -1.09 -22.57 -2.86
CA SER A 149 -2.25 -22.61 -3.73
C SER A 149 -1.93 -21.91 -5.05
N PHE A 150 -2.13 -22.63 -6.15
CA PHE A 150 -1.98 -22.13 -7.50
C PHE A 150 -3.35 -22.11 -8.17
N ASP A 151 -3.77 -20.96 -8.66
CA ASP A 151 -5.08 -20.80 -9.32
C ASP A 151 -4.89 -20.69 -10.84
N PHE A 152 -5.22 -21.76 -11.53
CA PHE A 152 -5.28 -21.82 -12.99
C PHE A 152 -6.74 -21.64 -13.43
N SER A 153 -6.99 -21.06 -14.59
CA SER A 153 -8.32 -20.67 -15.05
C SER A 153 -9.41 -21.75 -14.94
N SER A 154 -9.03 -23.04 -14.98
CA SER A 154 -9.94 -24.18 -14.93
C SER A 154 -9.76 -25.10 -13.73
N GLU A 155 -8.68 -24.96 -12.97
CA GLU A 155 -8.36 -25.84 -11.85
C GLU A 155 -7.50 -25.11 -10.82
N ARG A 156 -7.73 -25.39 -9.53
CA ARG A 156 -6.86 -24.94 -8.44
C ARG A 156 -6.04 -26.11 -7.92
N ILE A 157 -4.73 -25.94 -7.94
CA ILE A 157 -3.78 -26.92 -7.41
C ILE A 157 -3.32 -26.46 -6.02
N ARG A 158 -3.42 -27.36 -5.04
CA ARG A 158 -2.91 -27.16 -3.70
C ARG A 158 -1.75 -28.11 -3.44
N VAL A 159 -0.61 -27.56 -3.08
CA VAL A 159 0.63 -28.29 -2.83
C VAL A 159 0.97 -28.18 -1.36
N LYS A 160 0.97 -29.34 -0.67
CA LYS A 160 1.45 -29.41 0.70
C LYS A 160 2.96 -29.25 0.71
N VAL A 161 3.45 -28.34 1.53
CA VAL A 161 4.88 -28.07 1.75
C VAL A 161 5.20 -28.15 3.23
N THR A 162 6.46 -28.38 3.56
CA THR A 162 6.91 -28.46 4.95
C THR A 162 8.14 -27.56 5.12
N PRO A 163 7.95 -26.26 5.35
CA PRO A 163 9.05 -25.35 5.62
C PRO A 163 9.88 -25.80 6.81
N GLU A 164 11.20 -25.77 6.64
CA GLU A 164 12.17 -25.89 7.71
C GLU A 164 12.61 -24.48 8.10
N TYR A 165 12.34 -24.13 9.35
CA TYR A 165 12.64 -22.82 9.93
C TYR A 165 13.85 -22.93 10.84
N THR A 166 14.68 -21.89 10.91
CA THR A 166 15.77 -21.74 11.86
C THR A 166 15.70 -20.38 12.54
N TYR A 167 15.72 -20.34 13.86
CA TYR A 167 15.79 -19.09 14.62
C TYR A 167 17.23 -18.59 14.67
N GLN A 168 17.49 -17.39 14.14
CA GLN A 168 18.83 -16.81 14.02
C GLN A 168 19.18 -15.84 15.17
N GLY A 169 18.24 -15.57 16.09
CA GLY A 169 18.43 -14.60 17.17
C GLY A 169 17.80 -13.23 16.90
N ILE A 170 18.11 -12.28 17.78
CA ILE A 170 17.55 -10.92 17.78
C ILE A 170 18.46 -10.01 16.96
N TYR A 171 17.85 -9.23 16.08
CA TYR A 171 18.52 -8.27 15.21
C TYR A 171 17.86 -6.90 15.31
N PRO A 172 18.64 -5.81 15.28
CA PRO A 172 18.08 -4.48 15.17
C PRO A 172 17.43 -4.32 13.79
N TRP A 173 16.22 -3.79 13.78
CA TRP A 173 15.43 -3.55 12.57
C TRP A 173 14.94 -2.12 12.52
N ARG A 174 15.05 -1.49 11.37
CA ARG A 174 14.48 -0.17 11.10
C ARG A 174 13.91 -0.15 9.69
N GLU A 175 12.60 0.00 9.57
CA GLU A 175 11.91 0.20 8.31
C GLU A 175 10.66 1.05 8.56
N GLY A 176 10.37 1.99 7.66
CA GLY A 176 9.24 2.90 7.83
C GLY A 176 9.29 3.63 9.17
N ASN A 177 8.19 3.57 9.92
CA ASN A 177 8.05 4.18 11.23
C ASN A 177 8.46 3.26 12.40
N TYR A 178 8.87 2.03 12.13
CA TYR A 178 9.33 1.09 13.16
C TYR A 178 10.85 1.12 13.29
N SER A 179 11.31 1.22 14.52
CA SER A 179 12.72 1.05 14.89
C SER A 179 12.78 0.28 16.20
N GLY A 180 13.38 -0.90 16.18
CA GLY A 180 13.49 -1.75 17.35
C GLY A 180 14.22 -3.05 17.06
N ASN A 181 14.02 -4.05 17.90
CA ASN A 181 14.58 -5.37 17.75
C ASN A 181 13.53 -6.34 17.21
N CYS A 182 13.93 -7.18 16.26
CA CYS A 182 13.12 -8.27 15.73
C CYS A 182 13.87 -9.58 15.79
N GLU A 183 13.18 -10.65 15.97
CA GLU A 183 13.66 -12.01 15.85
C GLU A 183 13.78 -12.39 14.38
N LYS A 184 14.99 -12.74 13.94
CA LYS A 184 15.26 -13.20 12.59
C LYS A 184 15.03 -14.69 12.48
N ILE A 185 14.16 -15.08 11.58
CA ILE A 185 13.83 -16.47 11.27
C ILE A 185 14.15 -16.69 9.79
N THR A 186 15.00 -17.66 9.48
CA THR A 186 15.23 -18.11 8.11
C THR A 186 14.44 -19.39 7.84
N TYR A 187 14.14 -19.65 6.57
CA TYR A 187 13.40 -20.84 6.19
C TYR A 187 13.73 -21.31 4.78
N THR A 188 13.51 -22.61 4.54
CA THR A 188 13.60 -23.22 3.22
C THR A 188 12.55 -24.30 3.06
N TYR A 189 12.05 -24.51 1.84
CA TYR A 189 11.22 -25.67 1.51
C TYR A 189 11.24 -25.97 0.02
N PRO A 190 11.20 -27.28 -0.36
CA PRO A 190 10.94 -27.73 -1.71
C PRO A 190 9.45 -27.73 -2.00
N ILE A 191 9.12 -27.56 -3.29
CA ILE A 191 7.76 -27.63 -3.79
C ILE A 191 7.73 -28.74 -4.84
N PHE A 192 6.81 -29.67 -4.67
CA PHE A 192 6.65 -30.79 -5.60
C PHE A 192 5.18 -31.16 -5.76
N TYR A 193 4.70 -31.16 -6.99
CA TYR A 193 3.40 -31.68 -7.38
C TYR A 193 3.52 -32.48 -8.65
N SER A 194 2.78 -33.59 -8.73
CA SER A 194 2.65 -34.40 -9.94
C SER A 194 1.27 -35.02 -9.98
N LYS A 195 0.55 -34.80 -11.08
CA LYS A 195 -0.71 -35.46 -11.41
C LYS A 195 -0.42 -36.81 -12.10
N SER A 196 -1.24 -37.82 -11.84
CA SER A 196 -1.09 -39.12 -12.46
C SER A 196 -1.38 -39.07 -13.96
N ASP A 197 -0.63 -39.82 -14.76
CA ASP A 197 -0.83 -39.93 -16.22
C ASP A 197 -2.20 -40.54 -16.61
N SER A 198 -2.88 -41.23 -15.67
CA SER A 198 -4.22 -41.78 -15.85
C SER A 198 -5.34 -40.76 -15.70
N GLU A 199 -5.03 -39.56 -15.17
CA GLU A 199 -6.02 -38.52 -14.98
C GLU A 199 -6.17 -37.63 -16.21
N LYS A 200 -7.42 -37.22 -16.48
CA LYS A 200 -7.70 -36.27 -17.58
C LYS A 200 -7.02 -34.94 -17.31
N MET A 201 -6.13 -34.51 -18.17
CA MET A 201 -5.34 -33.28 -18.02
C MET A 201 -5.93 -32.16 -18.84
N ALA A 202 -6.12 -30.98 -18.21
CA ALA A 202 -6.49 -29.77 -18.91
C ALA A 202 -5.24 -29.15 -19.58
N PRO A 203 -5.30 -28.68 -20.83
CA PRO A 203 -4.12 -28.21 -21.57
C PRO A 203 -3.38 -27.05 -20.90
N ASN A 204 -4.11 -26.21 -20.18
CA ASN A 204 -3.62 -24.97 -19.56
C ASN A 204 -3.26 -25.13 -18.07
N VAL A 205 -3.31 -26.36 -17.56
CA VAL A 205 -2.97 -26.68 -16.17
C VAL A 205 -1.70 -27.54 -16.18
N PRO A 206 -0.67 -27.18 -15.40
CA PRO A 206 0.53 -27.99 -15.33
C PRO A 206 0.23 -29.30 -14.61
N TYR A 207 0.74 -30.39 -15.14
CA TYR A 207 0.64 -31.70 -14.51
C TYR A 207 1.82 -32.00 -13.57
N LYS A 208 2.89 -31.22 -13.66
CA LYS A 208 3.99 -31.24 -12.71
C LYS A 208 4.41 -29.84 -12.34
N ILE A 209 4.72 -29.63 -11.06
CA ILE A 209 5.27 -28.41 -10.52
C ILE A 209 6.47 -28.77 -9.64
N PHE A 210 7.61 -28.16 -9.93
CA PHE A 210 8.80 -28.24 -9.11
C PHE A 210 9.14 -26.82 -8.66
N GLY A 211 9.64 -26.71 -7.44
CA GLY A 211 10.04 -25.41 -6.96
C GLY A 211 10.88 -25.50 -5.68
N PHE A 212 11.45 -24.37 -5.35
CA PHE A 212 12.21 -24.21 -4.12
C PHE A 212 12.06 -22.78 -3.60
N ALA A 213 11.83 -22.65 -2.32
CA ALA A 213 11.76 -21.37 -1.63
C ALA A 213 12.83 -21.28 -0.54
N THR A 214 13.44 -20.11 -0.43
CA THR A 214 14.26 -19.71 0.72
C THR A 214 13.95 -18.29 1.09
N GLY A 215 13.95 -17.99 2.38
CA GLY A 215 13.67 -16.62 2.80
C GLY A 215 14.01 -16.34 4.25
N THR A 216 13.73 -15.09 4.62
CA THR A 216 13.91 -14.55 5.96
C THR A 216 12.65 -13.80 6.35
N VAL A 217 12.24 -13.96 7.61
CA VAL A 217 11.21 -13.14 8.26
C VAL A 217 11.84 -12.47 9.47
N PHE A 218 11.64 -11.18 9.61
CA PHE A 218 11.88 -10.44 10.85
C PHE A 218 10.56 -10.32 11.57
N PHE A 219 10.44 -11.05 12.67
CA PHE A 219 9.22 -11.15 13.45
C PHE A 219 9.40 -10.41 14.78
N ASN A 220 8.48 -9.56 15.11
CA ASN A 220 8.48 -8.86 16.39
C ASN A 220 7.72 -9.71 17.41
N ALA A 221 8.43 -10.47 18.23
CA ALA A 221 7.81 -11.37 19.20
C ALA A 221 7.06 -10.62 20.33
N GLU A 222 7.43 -9.37 20.63
CA GLU A 222 6.73 -8.52 21.58
C GLU A 222 5.36 -8.09 21.02
N ARG A 223 5.32 -7.60 19.79
CA ARG A 223 4.08 -7.19 19.10
C ARG A 223 3.29 -8.39 18.55
N GLY A 224 3.97 -9.52 18.32
CA GLY A 224 3.39 -10.74 17.78
C GLY A 224 3.01 -10.63 16.29
N VAL A 225 3.76 -9.87 15.50
CA VAL A 225 3.57 -9.70 14.06
C VAL A 225 4.92 -9.66 13.33
N PRO A 226 4.98 -10.06 12.06
CA PRO A 226 6.15 -9.79 11.23
C PRO A 226 6.26 -8.29 10.94
N GLU A 227 7.49 -7.80 10.78
CA GLU A 227 7.79 -6.44 10.33
C GLU A 227 8.29 -6.46 8.88
N TYR A 228 9.01 -7.52 8.48
CA TYR A 228 9.58 -7.65 7.14
C TYR A 228 9.73 -9.10 6.74
N LYS A 229 9.67 -9.33 5.42
CA LYS A 229 10.09 -10.60 4.81
C LYS A 229 10.87 -10.38 3.53
N GLU A 230 11.78 -11.31 3.25
CA GLU A 230 12.47 -11.42 1.97
C GLU A 230 12.44 -12.88 1.53
N VAL A 231 12.05 -13.12 0.27
CA VAL A 231 11.86 -14.48 -0.26
C VAL A 231 12.48 -14.57 -1.64
N LYS A 232 13.23 -15.64 -1.89
CA LYS A 232 13.62 -16.09 -3.23
C LYS A 232 12.88 -17.37 -3.53
N LEU A 233 12.15 -17.40 -4.62
CA LEU A 233 11.23 -18.46 -4.97
C LEU A 233 11.40 -18.80 -6.44
N SER A 234 11.52 -20.10 -6.76
CA SER A 234 11.61 -20.61 -8.12
C SER A 234 10.56 -21.67 -8.36
N TYR A 235 9.95 -21.64 -9.55
CA TYR A 235 9.04 -22.67 -10.02
C TYR A 235 9.41 -23.13 -11.44
N THR A 236 9.15 -24.41 -11.70
CA THR A 236 9.11 -25.00 -13.03
C THR A 236 7.76 -25.69 -13.20
N PHE A 237 6.96 -25.20 -14.13
CA PHE A 237 5.67 -25.76 -14.49
C PHE A 237 5.82 -26.56 -15.78
N ILE A 238 5.33 -27.81 -15.80
CA ILE A 238 5.35 -28.68 -16.98
C ILE A 238 3.90 -28.96 -17.39
N TYR A 239 3.56 -28.60 -18.62
CA TYR A 239 2.23 -28.70 -19.18
C TYR A 239 2.06 -29.94 -20.06
N PRO A 240 0.83 -30.47 -20.25
CA PRO A 240 0.55 -31.67 -21.03
C PRO A 240 1.04 -31.61 -22.49
N ASN A 241 1.13 -30.42 -23.06
CA ASN A 241 1.64 -30.18 -24.42
C ASN A 241 3.17 -30.15 -24.51
N GLY A 242 3.89 -30.50 -23.43
CA GLY A 242 5.34 -30.44 -23.34
C GLY A 242 5.93 -29.05 -23.10
N THR A 243 5.13 -28.00 -22.97
CA THR A 243 5.61 -26.68 -22.62
C THR A 243 6.19 -26.69 -21.20
N VAL A 244 7.38 -26.11 -21.05
CA VAL A 244 8.02 -25.85 -19.75
C VAL A 244 8.03 -24.34 -19.52
N GLN A 245 7.50 -23.93 -18.38
CA GLN A 245 7.54 -22.55 -17.93
C GLN A 245 8.34 -22.46 -16.63
N GLU A 246 9.31 -21.58 -16.59
CA GLU A 246 10.05 -21.24 -15.37
C GLU A 246 9.62 -19.87 -14.86
N ALA A 247 9.50 -19.74 -13.54
CA ALA A 247 9.18 -18.50 -12.89
C ALA A 247 10.08 -18.30 -11.66
N ASN A 248 10.82 -17.21 -11.61
CA ASN A 248 11.67 -16.86 -10.47
C ASN A 248 11.19 -15.54 -9.89
N PHE A 249 11.11 -15.49 -8.58
CA PHE A 249 10.64 -14.33 -7.82
C PHE A 249 11.69 -13.96 -6.77
N HIS A 250 11.95 -12.66 -6.66
CA HIS A 250 12.60 -12.08 -5.49
C HIS A 250 11.61 -11.11 -4.85
N ILE A 251 11.08 -11.49 -3.70
CA ILE A 251 9.99 -10.81 -3.02
C ILE A 251 10.53 -10.12 -1.77
N LYS A 252 10.19 -8.84 -1.59
CA LYS A 252 10.43 -8.08 -0.37
C LYS A 252 9.10 -7.54 0.12
N GLY A 253 8.80 -7.74 1.40
CA GLY A 253 7.54 -7.33 1.99
C GLY A 253 7.74 -6.60 3.31
N VAL A 254 7.07 -5.46 3.47
CA VAL A 254 7.05 -4.65 4.69
C VAL A 254 5.66 -4.71 5.29
N TYR A 255 5.57 -4.91 6.60
CA TYR A 255 4.32 -5.01 7.33
C TYR A 255 4.07 -3.76 8.18
N PHE A 256 2.81 -3.36 8.26
CA PHE A 256 2.35 -2.20 9.04
C PHE A 256 1.17 -2.63 9.91
N LEU A 257 1.39 -2.74 11.22
CA LEU A 257 0.30 -2.99 12.17
C LEU A 257 -0.33 -1.66 12.58
N ARG A 258 -1.63 -1.52 12.34
CA ARG A 258 -2.40 -0.32 12.63
C ARG A 258 -3.69 -0.66 13.38
N ASN A 259 -4.27 0.33 14.02
CA ASN A 259 -5.66 0.24 14.46
C ASN A 259 -6.59 0.59 13.28
N GLN A 260 -7.74 -0.07 13.23
CA GLN A 260 -8.75 0.23 12.24
C GLN A 260 -9.26 1.67 12.43
N VAL A 261 -9.34 2.42 11.34
CA VAL A 261 -9.86 3.78 11.34
C VAL A 261 -11.38 3.71 11.23
N ASN A 262 -12.09 4.01 12.30
CA ASN A 262 -13.56 3.98 12.28
C ASN A 262 -14.15 5.16 11.48
N ALA A 263 -15.44 5.11 11.21
CA ALA A 263 -16.14 6.12 10.40
C ALA A 263 -16.04 7.54 10.99
N LYS A 264 -16.06 7.66 12.33
CA LYS A 264 -15.93 8.96 13.01
C LYS A 264 -14.53 9.54 12.83
N ASP A 265 -13.50 8.72 12.96
CA ASP A 265 -12.12 9.15 12.77
C ASP A 265 -11.85 9.55 11.32
N LYS A 266 -12.41 8.81 10.35
CA LYS A 266 -12.35 9.18 8.92
C LYS A 266 -13.01 10.53 8.66
N GLU A 267 -14.15 10.78 9.30
CA GLU A 267 -14.84 12.05 9.16
C GLU A 267 -14.03 13.20 9.77
N THR A 268 -13.41 12.99 10.93
CA THR A 268 -12.48 13.96 11.52
C THR A 268 -11.31 14.27 10.58
N ILE A 269 -10.68 13.24 10.01
CA ILE A 269 -9.60 13.40 9.02
C ILE A 269 -10.10 14.17 7.78
N ARG A 270 -11.31 13.89 7.31
CA ARG A 270 -11.93 14.59 6.18
C ARG A 270 -12.09 16.08 6.48
N GLU A 271 -12.61 16.41 7.67
CA GLU A 271 -12.79 17.79 8.11
C GLU A 271 -11.46 18.56 8.21
N ASP A 272 -10.42 17.93 8.78
CA ASP A 272 -9.09 18.53 8.86
C ASP A 272 -8.51 18.80 7.47
N ILE A 273 -8.62 17.82 6.56
CA ILE A 273 -8.20 17.95 5.16
C ILE A 273 -8.96 19.08 4.46
N LEU A 274 -10.28 19.14 4.65
CA LEU A 274 -11.11 20.17 4.04
C LEU A 274 -10.73 21.57 4.55
N ASN A 275 -10.49 21.71 5.84
CA ASN A 275 -10.02 22.96 6.44
C ASN A 275 -8.68 23.41 5.82
N ASP A 276 -7.72 22.51 5.66
CA ASP A 276 -6.42 22.80 5.02
C ASP A 276 -6.58 23.25 3.56
N LEU A 277 -7.46 22.59 2.81
CA LEU A 277 -7.76 22.98 1.43
C LEU A 277 -8.39 24.38 1.39
N ILE A 278 -9.37 24.66 2.23
CA ILE A 278 -10.02 25.97 2.31
C ILE A 278 -8.97 27.05 2.59
N VAL A 279 -8.12 26.85 3.60
CA VAL A 279 -7.05 27.79 3.95
C VAL A 279 -6.07 27.97 2.78
N GLY A 280 -5.64 26.88 2.15
CA GLY A 280 -4.73 26.93 1.01
C GLY A 280 -5.31 27.67 -0.20
N TYR A 281 -6.59 27.48 -0.52
CA TYR A 281 -7.24 28.18 -1.62
C TYR A 281 -7.63 29.62 -1.30
N THR A 282 -8.03 29.94 -0.07
CA THR A 282 -8.36 31.32 0.31
C THR A 282 -7.11 32.18 0.44
N ARG A 283 -5.97 31.61 0.86
CA ARG A 283 -4.68 32.30 0.96
C ARG A 283 -4.12 32.70 -0.40
N ASP A 284 -4.19 31.79 -1.38
CA ASP A 284 -3.63 31.98 -2.70
C ASP A 284 -4.61 32.59 -3.70
N GLY A 285 -5.88 32.77 -3.31
CA GLY A 285 -7.00 33.10 -4.19
C GLY A 285 -7.60 31.84 -4.83
N LEU A 286 -8.92 31.87 -5.10
CA LEU A 286 -9.59 30.79 -5.82
C LEU A 286 -9.12 30.79 -7.29
N PRO A 287 -8.95 29.62 -7.94
CA PRO A 287 -8.40 29.48 -9.31
C PRO A 287 -9.13 30.23 -10.43
N ASN A 288 -10.21 30.90 -10.19
CA ASN A 288 -10.96 31.70 -11.18
C ASN A 288 -10.98 33.20 -10.87
N GLY A 289 -10.00 33.74 -10.12
CA GLY A 289 -9.89 35.17 -9.84
C GLY A 289 -10.98 35.71 -8.91
N LYS A 290 -11.78 34.87 -8.31
CA LYS A 290 -12.75 35.27 -7.29
C LYS A 290 -12.04 35.39 -5.93
N ARG A 291 -11.40 36.54 -5.68
CA ARG A 291 -11.01 36.93 -4.33
C ARG A 291 -12.28 36.98 -3.49
N ILE A 292 -12.31 36.23 -2.38
CA ILE A 292 -13.30 36.45 -1.32
C ILE A 292 -12.98 37.86 -0.78
N GLN A 293 -13.81 38.85 -1.10
CA GLN A 293 -13.69 40.19 -0.52
C GLN A 293 -14.06 40.07 0.96
N ASN A 294 -13.04 40.08 1.83
CA ASN A 294 -13.22 40.26 3.25
C ASN A 294 -13.82 41.62 3.49
N GLN A 295 -15.13 41.75 3.62
CA GLN A 295 -15.78 42.86 4.22
C GLN A 295 -15.67 42.67 5.76
N HIS A 296 -14.77 43.37 6.36
CA HIS A 296 -14.62 43.88 7.70
C HIS A 296 -13.19 43.68 8.23
N ARG A 297 -12.35 44.69 8.03
CA ARG A 297 -11.23 44.96 8.89
C ARG A 297 -11.64 46.02 9.90
N PRO A 298 -11.55 45.78 11.20
CA PRO A 298 -11.32 46.87 12.16
C PRO A 298 -9.82 47.18 12.20
N ASN A 299 -9.53 48.43 12.08
CA ASN A 299 -8.22 49.07 12.21
C ASN A 299 -7.72 48.95 13.65
N SER A 300 -6.53 48.42 13.93
CA SER A 300 -5.77 48.80 15.12
C SER A 300 -4.33 48.28 15.14
N GLY A 301 -3.37 49.18 15.22
CA GLY A 301 -2.30 49.19 16.23
C GLY A 301 -1.11 48.24 16.09
N ASN A 302 0.01 48.86 15.85
CA ASN A 302 1.39 48.36 15.83
C ASN A 302 1.79 47.50 17.07
N PRO A 303 2.51 46.36 16.93
CA PRO A 303 3.13 45.69 18.07
C PRO A 303 4.66 45.77 18.07
N GLN A 304 5.18 45.99 19.25
CA GLN A 304 6.59 45.87 19.60
C GLN A 304 7.00 44.41 19.80
N ALA A 305 8.24 44.09 19.39
CA ALA A 305 8.88 42.79 19.52
C ALA A 305 9.24 42.46 20.98
N VAL A 306 9.02 41.23 21.39
CA VAL A 306 9.66 40.58 22.54
C VAL A 306 10.24 39.22 22.14
N ASN A 307 11.53 39.13 22.41
CA ASN A 307 12.39 37.97 22.15
C ASN A 307 12.40 37.07 23.41
N VAL A 308 12.08 35.78 23.35
CA VAL A 308 12.43 34.81 24.39
C VAL A 308 12.71 33.40 23.79
N GLY A 309 13.84 32.99 24.02
CA GLY A 309 14.66 31.80 24.24
C GLY A 309 14.08 30.39 24.05
N ASN A 310 14.93 29.68 23.38
CA ASN A 310 15.15 28.27 23.18
C ASN A 310 14.90 27.36 24.40
N GLN A 311 14.08 26.29 24.27
CA GLN A 311 14.31 25.00 24.97
C GLN A 311 13.68 23.79 24.23
N ASN A 312 14.37 22.68 24.33
CA ASN A 312 14.41 21.45 23.58
C ASN A 312 13.26 20.44 23.91
N PRO A 313 12.98 19.45 23.04
CA PRO A 313 11.77 18.64 23.10
C PRO A 313 11.96 17.34 23.90
N ASN A 314 10.89 16.89 24.52
CA ASN A 314 10.80 15.58 25.14
C ASN A 314 9.91 14.66 24.29
N THR A 315 10.48 13.53 23.91
CA THR A 315 9.87 12.44 23.14
C THR A 315 8.98 11.58 24.03
N ASN A 316 7.80 11.24 23.53
CA ASN A 316 6.98 10.17 24.11
C ASN A 316 6.49 9.24 23.00
N PRO A 317 6.65 7.90 23.12
CA PRO A 317 6.35 6.93 22.08
C PRO A 317 4.97 6.29 22.27
N THR A 318 3.93 7.04 22.13
CA THR A 318 2.57 6.51 21.97
C THR A 318 1.94 7.32 20.85
N GLY A 319 1.55 6.61 19.77
CA GLY A 319 0.99 7.22 18.57
C GLY A 319 -0.31 7.98 18.80
N THR A 320 -0.21 9.08 19.48
CA THR A 320 -1.25 10.09 19.59
C THR A 320 -0.95 11.12 18.51
N PHE A 321 -1.93 11.40 17.67
CA PHE A 321 -1.88 12.46 16.70
C PHE A 321 -1.48 13.76 17.42
N ILE A 322 -0.30 14.30 17.08
CA ILE A 322 0.12 15.61 17.57
C ILE A 322 -0.68 16.62 16.77
N THR A 323 -1.73 17.16 17.36
CA THR A 323 -2.27 18.45 16.95
C THR A 323 -1.20 19.48 17.29
N ASN A 324 -0.60 20.11 16.28
CA ASN A 324 0.27 21.25 16.48
C ASN A 324 -0.59 22.40 17.04
N GLU A 325 -0.61 22.53 18.34
CA GLU A 325 -1.11 23.72 19.03
C GLU A 325 -0.09 24.86 18.87
N ASN A 326 -0.06 25.44 17.69
CA ASN A 326 0.34 26.83 17.50
C ASN A 326 -0.54 27.40 16.40
N PRO A 327 -1.71 27.94 16.73
CA PRO A 327 -2.55 28.60 15.74
C PRO A 327 -1.75 29.76 15.15
N ASP A 328 -1.61 29.77 13.83
CA ASP A 328 -1.16 30.95 13.09
C ASP A 328 -2.01 32.13 13.57
N PRO A 329 -1.42 33.19 14.13
CA PRO A 329 -2.17 34.33 14.61
C PRO A 329 -2.97 35.05 13.51
N ASN A 330 -2.83 34.67 12.25
CA ASN A 330 -3.63 35.08 11.11
C ASN A 330 -4.66 34.03 10.67
N ALA A 331 -4.77 32.91 11.36
CA ALA A 331 -5.86 31.95 11.10
C ALA A 331 -7.17 32.63 11.53
N MET A 332 -8.04 32.89 10.57
CA MET A 332 -9.38 33.41 10.87
C MET A 332 -10.12 32.39 11.73
N PRO A 333 -10.80 32.80 12.81
CA PRO A 333 -11.75 31.92 13.46
C PRO A 333 -12.82 31.57 12.41
N MET A 334 -12.86 30.34 11.97
CA MET A 334 -13.89 29.85 11.06
C MET A 334 -15.20 29.75 11.85
N GLY A 335 -15.95 30.84 11.82
CA GLY A 335 -17.35 30.90 12.29
C GLY A 335 -18.26 30.34 11.20
N ASP A 336 -19.25 29.62 11.63
CA ASP A 336 -20.38 29.04 10.92
C ASP A 336 -20.09 27.96 9.89
N THR A 337 -20.64 26.78 10.14
CA THR A 337 -20.65 25.59 9.27
C THR A 337 -21.11 25.94 7.85
N GLU A 338 -22.09 26.83 7.71
CA GLU A 338 -22.65 27.29 6.43
C GLU A 338 -21.62 28.04 5.55
N GLU A 339 -20.73 28.83 6.14
CA GLU A 339 -19.70 29.54 5.37
C GLU A 339 -18.61 28.56 4.88
N LYS A 340 -18.22 27.59 5.71
CA LYS A 340 -17.31 26.52 5.30
C LYS A 340 -17.87 25.70 4.15
N ASP A 341 -19.12 25.29 4.24
CA ASP A 341 -19.77 24.50 3.18
C ASP A 341 -19.87 25.28 1.88
N ARG A 342 -20.17 26.58 1.97
CA ARG A 342 -20.20 27.48 0.80
C ARG A 342 -18.85 27.62 0.13
N ILE A 343 -17.77 27.71 0.90
CA ILE A 343 -16.39 27.78 0.38
C ILE A 343 -16.00 26.41 -0.22
N ALA A 344 -16.28 25.33 0.49
CA ALA A 344 -16.01 23.97 0.03
C ALA A 344 -16.68 23.66 -1.32
N ASP A 345 -17.89 24.18 -1.53
CA ASP A 345 -18.60 24.03 -2.81
C ASP A 345 -17.98 24.79 -3.99
N GLN A 346 -17.14 25.80 -3.70
CA GLN A 346 -16.43 26.57 -4.72
C GLN A 346 -15.03 26.01 -5.01
N LEU A 347 -14.53 25.06 -4.20
CA LEU A 347 -13.23 24.46 -4.43
C LEU A 347 -13.26 23.58 -5.70
N PRO A 348 -12.16 23.57 -6.48
CA PRO A 348 -12.02 22.68 -7.64
C PRO A 348 -11.82 21.21 -7.24
N VAL A 349 -11.66 20.96 -5.93
CA VAL A 349 -11.48 19.63 -5.33
C VAL A 349 -12.62 19.39 -4.36
N LYS A 350 -13.38 18.30 -4.58
CA LYS A 350 -14.39 17.83 -3.62
C LYS A 350 -13.79 16.74 -2.75
N VAL A 351 -14.01 16.83 -1.43
CA VAL A 351 -13.49 15.86 -0.46
C VAL A 351 -14.65 15.10 0.18
N ARG A 352 -14.57 13.78 0.14
CA ARG A 352 -15.58 12.91 0.78
C ARG A 352 -14.92 11.74 1.51
N SER A 353 -15.56 11.31 2.59
CA SER A 353 -15.22 10.08 3.30
C SER A 353 -15.87 8.88 2.63
N THR A 354 -15.17 7.76 2.55
CA THR A 354 -15.66 6.48 2.04
C THR A 354 -15.26 5.34 2.97
N GLU A 355 -15.72 4.15 2.67
CA GLU A 355 -15.32 2.95 3.41
C GLU A 355 -13.80 2.75 3.35
N ASP A 356 -13.17 2.97 2.22
CA ASP A 356 -11.73 2.79 2.02
C ASP A 356 -10.87 3.93 2.59
N GLY A 357 -11.40 5.15 2.73
CA GLY A 357 -10.62 6.31 3.18
C GLY A 357 -11.18 7.65 2.71
N ILE A 358 -10.30 8.60 2.41
CA ILE A 358 -10.66 9.94 1.97
C ILE A 358 -10.43 10.09 0.48
N VAL A 359 -11.45 10.51 -0.24
CA VAL A 359 -11.44 10.70 -1.69
C VAL A 359 -11.43 12.19 -2.02
N PHE A 360 -10.43 12.61 -2.79
CA PHE A 360 -10.34 13.90 -3.45
C PHE A 360 -10.85 13.73 -4.89
N SER A 361 -12.00 14.29 -5.19
CA SER A 361 -12.56 14.27 -6.55
C SER A 361 -12.22 15.56 -7.27
N LEU A 362 -11.61 15.42 -8.42
CA LEU A 362 -11.19 16.47 -9.31
C LEU A 362 -12.04 16.36 -10.58
N ASP A 363 -12.83 17.39 -10.85
CA ASP A 363 -13.77 17.42 -12.00
C ASP A 363 -13.04 17.55 -13.34
N SER A 364 -13.78 17.47 -14.45
CA SER A 364 -13.28 17.52 -15.83
C SER A 364 -12.51 18.80 -16.23
N ILE A 365 -12.43 19.78 -15.33
CA ILE A 365 -11.60 21.00 -15.48
C ILE A 365 -10.12 20.67 -15.64
N LEU A 366 -9.70 19.47 -15.20
CA LEU A 366 -8.30 19.04 -15.23
C LEU A 366 -7.72 18.87 -16.63
N PHE A 367 -8.55 18.53 -17.60
CA PHE A 367 -8.13 18.16 -18.95
C PHE A 367 -8.94 18.91 -20.01
N ASP A 368 -8.36 19.12 -21.16
CA ASP A 368 -9.13 19.55 -22.32
C ASP A 368 -9.99 18.40 -22.85
N PHE A 369 -10.97 18.75 -23.69
CA PHE A 369 -11.83 17.73 -24.29
C PHE A 369 -10.97 16.73 -25.06
N ASN A 370 -11.17 15.45 -24.77
CA ASN A 370 -10.45 14.35 -25.42
C ASN A 370 -8.93 14.34 -25.17
N ASP A 371 -8.46 14.98 -24.10
CA ASP A 371 -7.05 15.04 -23.71
C ASP A 371 -6.83 14.41 -22.32
N SER A 372 -5.61 13.98 -22.10
CA SER A 372 -5.12 13.46 -20.80
C SER A 372 -3.99 14.33 -20.22
N LYS A 373 -3.63 15.44 -20.84
CA LYS A 373 -2.63 16.37 -20.32
C LYS A 373 -3.26 17.29 -19.29
N LEU A 374 -2.65 17.34 -18.09
CA LEU A 374 -3.10 18.23 -17.00
C LEU A 374 -2.97 19.71 -17.41
N LYS A 375 -4.01 20.48 -17.13
CA LYS A 375 -4.00 21.93 -17.24
C LYS A 375 -3.23 22.58 -16.10
N PRO A 376 -2.73 23.82 -16.24
CA PRO A 376 -2.02 24.52 -15.15
C PRO A 376 -2.84 24.65 -13.85
N ASP A 377 -4.15 24.95 -13.97
CA ASP A 377 -5.04 25.04 -12.80
C ASP A 377 -5.21 23.69 -12.10
N ALA A 378 -5.26 22.61 -12.88
CA ALA A 378 -5.29 21.24 -12.39
C ALA A 378 -4.01 20.89 -11.62
N GLU A 379 -2.85 21.26 -12.15
CA GLU A 379 -1.57 21.05 -11.52
C GLU A 379 -1.50 21.74 -10.14
N SER A 380 -2.05 22.97 -10.03
CA SER A 380 -2.16 23.66 -8.73
C SER A 380 -3.04 22.91 -7.73
N ALA A 381 -4.14 22.29 -8.19
CA ALA A 381 -4.99 21.47 -7.32
C ALA A 381 -4.28 20.19 -6.88
N VAL A 382 -3.58 19.50 -7.79
CA VAL A 382 -2.78 18.31 -7.49
C VAL A 382 -1.66 18.65 -6.51
N ALA A 383 -1.00 19.82 -6.65
CA ALA A 383 0.02 20.28 -5.71
C ALA A 383 -0.50 20.38 -4.29
N LYS A 384 -1.67 21.00 -4.08
CA LYS A 384 -2.28 21.13 -2.75
C LYS A 384 -2.66 19.78 -2.14
N ILE A 385 -3.19 18.86 -2.96
CA ILE A 385 -3.48 17.50 -2.54
C ILE A 385 -2.18 16.79 -2.16
N ALA A 386 -1.11 16.92 -2.95
CA ALA A 386 0.18 16.30 -2.67
C ALA A 386 0.78 16.76 -1.33
N GLU A 387 0.66 18.04 -0.97
CA GLU A 387 1.09 18.56 0.33
C GLU A 387 0.35 17.89 1.49
N ILE A 388 -0.94 17.65 1.34
CA ILE A 388 -1.77 16.95 2.33
C ILE A 388 -1.33 15.48 2.41
N LEU A 389 -1.20 14.81 1.27
CA LEU A 389 -0.86 13.39 1.20
C LEU A 389 0.53 13.09 1.78
N LYS A 390 1.49 14.01 1.69
CA LYS A 390 2.82 13.86 2.32
C LYS A 390 2.80 13.70 3.83
N ARG A 391 1.71 14.06 4.49
CA ARG A 391 1.51 13.80 5.93
C ARG A 391 1.18 12.33 6.24
N TYR A 392 0.90 11.54 5.19
CA TYR A 392 0.52 10.13 5.28
C TYR A 392 1.47 9.24 4.46
N PRO A 393 2.79 9.26 4.73
CA PRO A 393 3.81 8.68 3.85
C PRO A 393 3.70 7.16 3.69
N ASP A 394 3.11 6.48 4.68
CA ASP A 394 2.98 5.01 4.69
C ASP A 394 1.61 4.53 4.18
N ARG A 395 0.79 5.45 3.63
CA ARG A 395 -0.54 5.09 3.15
C ARG A 395 -0.54 4.89 1.64
N GLU A 396 -1.33 3.93 1.21
CA GLU A 396 -1.60 3.73 -0.22
C GLU A 396 -2.44 4.89 -0.76
N ILE A 397 -2.09 5.36 -1.95
CA ILE A 397 -2.82 6.37 -2.71
C ILE A 397 -3.29 5.72 -4.00
N ARG A 398 -4.60 5.74 -4.24
CA ARG A 398 -5.18 5.23 -5.48
C ARG A 398 -5.65 6.40 -6.35
N VAL A 399 -5.27 6.39 -7.62
CA VAL A 399 -5.74 7.36 -8.60
C VAL A 399 -6.69 6.67 -9.56
N SER A 400 -7.95 7.09 -9.57
CA SER A 400 -9.04 6.48 -10.35
C SER A 400 -9.54 7.45 -11.41
N GLY A 401 -9.48 7.05 -12.68
CA GLY A 401 -10.02 7.84 -13.80
C GLY A 401 -11.40 7.37 -14.21
N HIS A 402 -12.30 8.31 -14.52
CA HIS A 402 -13.67 8.03 -14.94
C HIS A 402 -14.05 8.86 -16.16
N THR A 403 -14.98 8.33 -16.95
CA THR A 403 -15.62 9.02 -18.08
C THR A 403 -17.14 9.05 -17.89
N ASP A 404 -17.83 9.79 -18.74
CA ASP A 404 -19.25 9.57 -18.97
C ASP A 404 -19.46 8.36 -19.91
N ASN A 405 -20.73 8.08 -20.24
CA ASN A 405 -21.13 6.98 -21.10
C ASN A 405 -21.10 7.30 -22.61
N ILE A 406 -20.54 8.45 -23.03
CA ILE A 406 -20.46 8.82 -24.44
C ILE A 406 -19.16 8.29 -25.03
N GLY A 407 -19.25 7.57 -26.14
CA GLY A 407 -18.11 7.01 -26.87
C GLY A 407 -18.04 5.49 -26.80
N LYS A 408 -16.98 4.93 -27.40
CA LYS A 408 -16.73 3.49 -27.37
C LYS A 408 -16.11 3.08 -26.04
N LYS A 409 -16.49 1.93 -25.52
CA LYS A 409 -16.02 1.43 -24.22
C LYS A 409 -14.49 1.34 -24.17
N GLU A 410 -13.86 0.81 -25.21
CA GLU A 410 -12.39 0.65 -25.27
C GLU A 410 -11.68 2.01 -25.26
N TYR A 411 -12.26 3.00 -25.95
CA TYR A 411 -11.75 4.35 -25.96
C TYR A 411 -11.87 5.02 -24.58
N ASN A 412 -13.04 4.92 -23.95
CA ASN A 412 -13.28 5.47 -22.61
C ASN A 412 -12.38 4.79 -21.55
N GLN A 413 -12.17 3.48 -21.67
CA GLN A 413 -11.23 2.76 -20.82
C GLN A 413 -9.83 3.34 -20.90
N LYS A 414 -9.33 3.49 -22.14
CA LYS A 414 -7.99 4.07 -22.34
C LYS A 414 -7.91 5.52 -21.88
N LEU A 415 -8.89 6.36 -22.21
CA LEU A 415 -8.89 7.78 -21.82
C LEU A 415 -8.91 7.95 -20.29
N SER A 416 -9.72 7.17 -19.58
CA SER A 416 -9.77 7.20 -18.12
C SER A 416 -8.45 6.74 -17.49
N GLU A 417 -7.83 5.73 -18.08
CA GLU A 417 -6.52 5.23 -17.64
C GLU A 417 -5.41 6.27 -17.89
N ASP A 418 -5.34 6.86 -19.08
CA ASP A 418 -4.34 7.88 -19.43
C ASP A 418 -4.46 9.12 -18.52
N ARG A 419 -5.69 9.52 -18.14
CA ARG A 419 -5.95 10.62 -17.20
C ARG A 419 -5.48 10.31 -15.79
N ALA A 420 -5.83 9.13 -15.28
CA ALA A 420 -5.36 8.68 -13.96
C ALA A 420 -3.83 8.61 -13.91
N LYS A 421 -3.21 8.10 -14.97
CA LYS A 421 -1.75 8.03 -15.10
C LYS A 421 -1.10 9.42 -15.10
N SER A 422 -1.68 10.40 -15.76
CA SER A 422 -1.14 11.77 -15.79
C SER A 422 -1.14 12.43 -14.41
N VAL A 423 -2.21 12.22 -13.63
CA VAL A 423 -2.26 12.71 -12.23
C VAL A 423 -1.23 12.00 -11.38
N LEU A 424 -1.08 10.67 -11.50
CA LEU A 424 -0.05 9.93 -10.78
C LEU A 424 1.35 10.44 -11.13
N GLN A 425 1.64 10.64 -12.42
CA GLN A 425 2.94 11.18 -12.87
C GLN A 425 3.23 12.56 -12.28
N SER A 426 2.23 13.44 -12.19
CA SER A 426 2.39 14.72 -11.52
C SER A 426 2.75 14.54 -10.03
N LEU A 427 2.05 13.65 -9.30
CA LEU A 427 2.35 13.36 -7.89
C LEU A 427 3.79 12.86 -7.70
N VAL A 428 4.28 12.00 -8.59
CA VAL A 428 5.63 11.43 -8.51
C VAL A 428 6.70 12.41 -9.02
N ASP A 429 6.54 12.92 -10.25
CA ASP A 429 7.60 13.67 -10.92
C ASP A 429 7.72 15.11 -10.39
N ASN A 430 6.59 15.79 -10.19
CA ASN A 430 6.56 17.20 -9.77
C ASN A 430 6.57 17.34 -8.25
N HIS A 431 5.83 16.46 -7.54
CA HIS A 431 5.66 16.58 -6.09
C HIS A 431 6.50 15.58 -5.28
N LYS A 432 7.33 14.74 -5.95
CA LYS A 432 8.30 13.83 -5.33
C LYS A 432 7.69 12.83 -4.33
N MET A 433 6.48 12.39 -4.60
CA MET A 433 5.86 11.33 -3.84
C MET A 433 6.44 9.97 -4.26
N ASP A 434 6.52 9.02 -3.33
CA ASP A 434 7.06 7.69 -3.63
C ASP A 434 6.04 6.90 -4.48
N GLU A 435 6.44 6.55 -5.71
CA GLU A 435 5.60 5.79 -6.65
C GLU A 435 5.18 4.41 -6.10
N LYS A 436 5.93 3.86 -5.14
CA LYS A 436 5.63 2.57 -4.51
C LYS A 436 4.32 2.59 -3.74
N HIS A 437 3.94 3.75 -3.22
CA HIS A 437 2.69 3.94 -2.48
C HIS A 437 1.54 4.48 -3.34
N ILE A 438 1.74 4.63 -4.66
CA ILE A 438 0.73 5.17 -5.55
C ILE A 438 0.38 4.13 -6.61
N SER A 439 -0.90 3.93 -6.86
CA SER A 439 -1.43 3.11 -7.94
C SER A 439 -2.47 3.85 -8.75
N PHE A 440 -2.74 3.41 -9.99
CA PHE A 440 -3.75 4.03 -10.83
C PHE A 440 -4.59 2.98 -11.57
N ARG A 441 -5.81 3.37 -11.94
CA ARG A 441 -6.71 2.60 -12.79
C ARG A 441 -7.71 3.49 -13.49
N GLY A 442 -8.01 3.16 -14.77
CA GLY A 442 -9.18 3.66 -15.47
C GLY A 442 -10.38 2.77 -15.24
N TYR A 443 -11.54 3.37 -15.06
CA TYR A 443 -12.82 2.68 -14.85
C TYR A 443 -13.86 3.02 -15.91
N ALA A 444 -13.49 3.78 -16.96
CA ALA A 444 -14.44 4.26 -17.95
C ALA A 444 -15.72 4.82 -17.29
N ASP A 445 -16.89 4.37 -17.70
CA ASP A 445 -18.22 4.74 -17.18
C ASP A 445 -18.82 3.74 -16.19
N GLU A 446 -18.00 2.84 -15.62
CA GLU A 446 -18.47 1.75 -14.74
C GLU A 446 -18.98 2.26 -13.37
N PHE A 447 -18.48 3.41 -12.89
CA PHE A 447 -18.83 3.96 -11.58
C PHE A 447 -19.31 5.42 -11.69
N PRO A 448 -20.52 5.65 -12.22
CA PRO A 448 -21.06 7.01 -12.34
C PRO A 448 -21.48 7.55 -10.96
N VAL A 449 -21.18 8.85 -10.70
CA VAL A 449 -21.62 9.56 -9.49
C VAL A 449 -22.91 10.34 -9.71
N ALA A 450 -23.36 10.45 -10.97
CA ALA A 450 -24.61 11.04 -11.37
C ALA A 450 -25.19 10.28 -12.58
N PRO A 451 -26.52 10.31 -12.82
CA PRO A 451 -27.08 9.75 -14.05
C PRO A 451 -26.47 10.37 -15.29
N ASN A 452 -26.24 9.57 -16.35
CA ASN A 452 -25.69 10.08 -17.62
C ASN A 452 -26.77 10.69 -18.55
N ASP A 453 -27.82 11.25 -18.03
CA ASP A 453 -29.03 11.72 -18.70
C ASP A 453 -28.89 13.12 -19.33
N ASN A 454 -28.05 13.97 -18.76
CA ASN A 454 -27.81 15.33 -19.22
C ASN A 454 -26.33 15.72 -19.10
N GLU A 455 -25.96 16.83 -19.76
CA GLU A 455 -24.56 17.28 -19.82
C GLU A 455 -23.99 17.66 -18.42
N SER A 456 -24.78 18.28 -17.58
CA SER A 456 -24.37 18.64 -16.21
C SER A 456 -24.01 17.40 -15.39
N ASN A 457 -24.78 16.35 -15.50
CA ASN A 457 -24.54 15.07 -14.81
C ASN A 457 -23.35 14.33 -15.45
N ARG A 458 -23.26 14.28 -16.78
CA ARG A 458 -22.07 13.71 -17.46
C ARG A 458 -20.79 14.41 -17.06
N HIS A 459 -20.82 15.73 -16.89
CA HIS A 459 -19.68 16.52 -16.43
C HIS A 459 -19.15 16.02 -15.07
N LYS A 460 -20.02 15.65 -14.13
CA LYS A 460 -19.65 15.09 -12.82
C LYS A 460 -19.01 13.69 -12.95
N ASN A 461 -19.42 12.92 -13.97
CA ASN A 461 -18.89 11.59 -14.21
C ASN A 461 -17.48 11.63 -14.83
N ARG A 462 -17.17 12.66 -15.63
CA ARG A 462 -15.81 12.91 -16.18
C ARG A 462 -14.92 13.49 -15.10
N ARG A 463 -14.28 12.64 -14.31
CA ARG A 463 -13.47 13.05 -13.16
C ARG A 463 -12.26 12.15 -12.96
N VAL A 464 -11.31 12.63 -12.16
CA VAL A 464 -10.26 11.79 -11.56
C VAL A 464 -10.41 11.88 -10.05
N GLU A 465 -10.33 10.75 -9.39
CA GLU A 465 -10.36 10.64 -7.92
C GLU A 465 -8.98 10.24 -7.43
N ILE A 466 -8.49 10.91 -6.38
CA ILE A 466 -7.32 10.53 -5.62
C ILE A 466 -7.81 10.04 -4.26
N THR A 467 -7.57 8.80 -3.92
CA THR A 467 -8.00 8.20 -2.64
C THR A 467 -6.82 8.01 -1.72
N LEU A 468 -6.85 8.68 -0.56
CA LEU A 468 -5.99 8.34 0.58
C LEU A 468 -6.60 7.13 1.29
N VAL A 469 -5.98 5.96 1.15
CA VAL A 469 -6.49 4.73 1.75
C VAL A 469 -6.15 4.69 3.23
N LEU A 470 -7.18 4.57 4.09
CA LEU A 470 -7.02 4.59 5.55
C LEU A 470 -7.19 3.19 6.18
N ASP A 471 -7.76 2.27 5.45
CA ASP A 471 -8.04 0.89 5.92
C ASP A 471 -7.19 -0.14 5.19
#